data_3683030c4ea812cf164b0d717c16d3f6
#
_entry.id   3683030c4ea812cf164b0d717c16d3f6
#
_cell.length_a   1.000
_cell.length_b   1.000
_cell.length_c   1.000
_cell.angle_alpha   90.00
_cell.angle_beta   90.00
_cell.angle_gamma   90.00
#
_symmetry.space_group_name_H-M   'P 1'
#
loop_
_entity.id
_entity.type
_entity.pdbx_description
1 polymer ?
#
loop_
_entity_poly.entity_id
_entity_poly.type
_entity_poly.pdbx_seq_one_letter_code
_entity_poly.pdbx_strand_id
1 'polypeptide(L)' 'MATRTAPNQQATIEEALTVAVQAVDRGDLGKGKAALNWVLQQDPENTTAWLWMACCVTDDDAKQDCYRRVSSIISRG' A
#
# COMPACT_ATOMS: atom_id res chain seq x y z
N MET A 1 -24.43 -16.71 3.39
CA MET A 1 -24.15 -16.62 3.35
C MET A 1 -23.29 -16.58 2.82
N ALA A 2 -23.03 -16.67 2.61
CA ALA A 2 -22.32 -16.70 2.25
C ALA A 2 -21.68 -16.08 1.82
N THR A 3 -21.62 -15.55 1.78
CA THR A 3 -21.22 -14.91 1.38
C THR A 3 -20.14 -14.52 1.35
N ARG A 4 -19.68 -14.37 1.82
CA ARG A 4 -18.73 -14.01 1.91
C ARG A 4 -17.85 -14.51 1.42
N THR A 5 -17.80 -14.78 1.29
CA THR A 5 -17.01 -15.57 0.95
C THR A 5 -16.29 -15.32 -0.14
N ALA A 6 -16.79 -14.96 -1.05
CA ALA A 6 -16.03 -14.60 -2.07
C ALA A 6 -15.32 -13.45 -1.69
N PRO A 7 -14.13 -13.55 -1.47
CA PRO A 7 -13.42 -12.46 -1.07
C PRO A 7 -13.43 -11.55 -2.22
N ASN A 8 -13.99 -10.57 -2.01
CA ASN A 8 -13.92 -9.47 -2.79
C ASN A 8 -12.50 -9.01 -2.73
N GLN A 9 -11.81 -9.04 -3.79
CA GLN A 9 -10.44 -8.60 -3.87
C GLN A 9 -10.29 -7.19 -3.45
N GLN A 10 -11.23 -6.38 -3.78
CA GLN A 10 -11.17 -4.98 -3.46
C GLN A 10 -11.30 -4.75 -1.97
N ALA A 11 -12.19 -5.47 -1.32
CA ALA A 11 -12.33 -5.39 0.11
C ALA A 11 -11.03 -5.82 0.79
N THR A 12 -10.39 -6.83 0.25
CA THR A 12 -9.14 -7.32 0.80
C THR A 12 -8.04 -6.27 0.69
N ILE A 13 -7.97 -5.56 -0.42
CA ILE A 13 -7.01 -4.49 -0.59
C ILE A 13 -7.27 -3.38 0.42
N GLU A 14 -8.52 -3.02 0.61
CA GLU A 14 -8.88 -1.98 1.57
C GLU A 14 -8.51 -2.39 2.99
N GLU A 15 -8.73 -3.64 3.33
CA GLU A 15 -8.37 -4.15 4.64
C GLU A 15 -6.86 -4.11 4.85
N ALA A 16 -6.10 -4.48 3.84
CA ALA A 16 -4.65 -4.44 3.93
C ALA A 16 -4.15 -3.02 4.07
N LEU A 17 -4.76 -2.08 3.36
CA LEU A 17 -4.40 -0.67 3.51
C LEU A 17 -4.70 -0.17 4.93
N THR A 18 -5.83 -0.58 5.49
CA THR A 18 -6.17 -0.21 6.86
C THR A 18 -5.14 -0.76 7.85
N VAL A 19 -4.76 -2.02 7.67
CA VAL A 19 -3.73 -2.63 8.53
C VAL A 19 -2.42 -1.87 8.39
N ALA A 20 -2.05 -1.51 7.17
CA ALA A 20 -0.81 -0.78 6.93
C ALA A 20 -0.82 0.57 7.62
N VAL A 21 -1.91 1.31 7.49
CA VAL A 21 -2.02 2.62 8.09
C VAL A 21 -1.92 2.52 9.61
N GLN A 22 -2.60 1.55 10.19
CA GLN A 22 -2.56 1.36 11.64
C GLN A 22 -1.17 0.97 12.11
N ALA A 23 -0.48 0.14 11.34
CA ALA A 23 0.87 -0.27 11.67
C ALA A 23 1.82 0.92 11.62
N VAL A 24 1.73 1.74 10.59
CA VAL A 24 2.57 2.94 10.46
C VAL A 24 2.29 3.88 11.62
N ASP A 25 1.02 4.05 11.98
CA ASP A 25 0.63 4.94 13.05
C ASP A 25 1.23 4.51 14.39
N ARG A 26 1.40 3.21 14.59
CA ARG A 26 2.01 2.68 15.79
C ARG A 26 3.54 2.62 15.72
N GLY A 27 4.10 2.97 14.58
CA GLY A 27 5.54 2.89 14.38
C GLY A 27 6.03 1.51 13.97
N ASP A 28 5.12 0.59 13.65
CA ASP A 28 5.48 -0.75 13.22
C ASP A 28 5.66 -0.75 11.70
N LEU A 29 6.78 -0.19 11.27
CA LEU A 29 7.02 0.03 9.85
C LEU A 29 7.21 -1.28 9.08
N GLY A 30 7.76 -2.29 9.73
CA GLY A 30 7.93 -3.58 9.07
C GLY A 30 6.61 -4.21 8.69
N LYS A 31 5.65 -4.17 9.60
CA LYS A 31 4.33 -4.71 9.34
C LYS A 31 3.60 -3.88 8.29
N GLY A 32 3.73 -2.56 8.38
CA GLY A 32 3.12 -1.68 7.39
C GLY A 32 3.66 -1.96 6.00
N LYS A 33 4.97 -2.11 5.89
CA LYS A 33 5.61 -2.37 4.61
C LYS A 33 5.16 -3.72 4.02
N ALA A 34 5.04 -4.74 4.87
CA ALA A 34 4.60 -6.05 4.40
C ALA A 34 3.18 -5.98 3.85
N ALA A 35 2.29 -5.27 4.55
CA ALA A 35 0.91 -5.12 4.08
C ALA A 35 0.86 -4.35 2.77
N LEU A 36 1.66 -3.29 2.65
CA LEU A 36 1.67 -2.48 1.43
C LEU A 36 2.27 -3.25 0.26
N ASN A 37 3.29 -4.06 0.51
CA ASN A 37 3.84 -4.92 -0.53
C ASN A 37 2.78 -5.84 -1.09
N TRP A 38 1.99 -6.42 -0.21
CA TRP A 38 0.91 -7.29 -0.66
C TRP A 38 -0.08 -6.52 -1.54
N VAL A 39 -0.47 -5.31 -1.11
CA VAL A 39 -1.39 -4.48 -1.88
C VAL A 39 -0.81 -4.19 -3.27
N LEU A 40 0.47 -3.87 -3.34
CA LEU A 40 1.10 -3.54 -4.62
C LEU A 40 1.25 -4.74 -5.53
N GLN A 41 1.28 -5.95 -4.98
CA GLN A 41 1.25 -7.14 -5.80
C GLN A 41 -0.10 -7.33 -6.45
N GLN A 42 -1.17 -6.94 -5.75
CA GLN A 42 -2.52 -7.04 -6.28
C GLN A 42 -2.86 -5.87 -7.19
N ASP A 43 -2.36 -4.69 -6.86
CA ASP A 43 -2.68 -3.47 -7.58
C ASP A 43 -1.44 -2.59 -7.66
N PRO A 44 -0.58 -2.83 -8.67
CA PRO A 44 0.70 -2.09 -8.75
C PRO A 44 0.56 -0.60 -8.95
N GLU A 45 -0.62 -0.13 -9.34
CA GLU A 45 -0.85 1.30 -9.58
C GLU A 45 -1.64 1.95 -8.47
N ASN A 46 -1.66 1.33 -7.29
CA ASN A 46 -2.36 1.89 -6.15
C ASN A 46 -1.50 3.02 -5.56
N THR A 47 -1.86 4.27 -5.87
CA THR A 47 -1.06 5.41 -5.43
C THR A 47 -1.07 5.55 -3.92
N THR A 48 -2.20 5.22 -3.28
CA THR A 48 -2.27 5.26 -1.82
C THR A 48 -1.22 4.34 -1.20
N ALA A 49 -1.09 3.13 -1.74
CA ALA A 49 -0.11 2.19 -1.23
C ALA A 49 1.31 2.71 -1.44
N TRP A 50 1.60 3.32 -2.58
CA TRP A 50 2.92 3.88 -2.83
C TRP A 50 3.23 5.02 -1.87
N LEU A 51 2.24 5.87 -1.60
CA LEU A 51 2.44 6.99 -0.67
C LEU A 51 2.73 6.49 0.75
N TRP A 52 1.97 5.50 1.21
CA TRP A 52 2.22 4.93 2.52
C TRP A 52 3.53 4.16 2.57
N MET A 53 3.88 3.51 1.45
CA MET A 53 5.18 2.83 1.37
C MET A 53 6.31 3.82 1.59
N ALA A 54 6.19 5.02 1.04
CA ALA A 54 7.21 6.06 1.26
C ALA A 54 7.36 6.40 2.74
N CYS A 55 6.29 6.27 3.51
CA CYS A 55 6.35 6.50 4.95
C CYS A 55 7.05 5.36 5.68
N CYS A 56 7.06 4.17 5.11
CA CYS A 56 7.65 3.00 5.76
C CYS A 56 9.13 2.83 5.49
N VAL A 57 9.64 3.41 4.40
CA VAL A 57 11.04 3.26 4.07
C VAL A 57 11.82 4.42 4.70
N THR A 58 13.04 4.14 5.09
CA THR A 58 13.90 5.15 5.71
C THR A 58 14.97 5.65 4.77
N ASP A 59 15.17 4.96 3.66
CA ASP A 59 16.18 5.31 2.67
C ASP A 59 15.61 6.38 1.74
N ASP A 60 16.34 7.46 1.56
CA ASP A 60 15.87 8.55 0.72
C ASP A 60 15.68 8.13 -0.72
N ASP A 61 16.55 7.28 -1.24
CA ASP A 61 16.42 6.78 -2.61
C ASP A 61 15.13 5.99 -2.77
N ALA A 62 14.79 5.18 -1.77
CA ALA A 62 13.56 4.41 -1.82
C ALA A 62 12.33 5.31 -1.76
N LYS A 63 12.40 6.37 -0.94
CA LYS A 63 11.30 7.34 -0.88
C LYS A 63 11.11 8.04 -2.21
N GLN A 64 12.20 8.45 -2.82
CA GLN A 64 12.16 9.12 -4.11
C GLN A 64 11.54 8.20 -5.16
N ASP A 65 11.90 6.93 -5.12
CA ASP A 65 11.37 5.96 -6.06
C ASP A 65 9.85 5.83 -5.90
N CYS A 66 9.37 5.79 -4.66
CA CYS A 66 7.93 5.73 -4.40
C CYS A 66 7.22 6.94 -4.96
N TYR A 67 7.76 8.13 -4.72
CA TYR A 67 7.15 9.35 -5.22
C TYR A 67 7.18 9.42 -6.74
N ARG A 68 8.26 8.93 -7.33
CA ARG A 68 8.38 8.90 -8.79
C ARG A 68 7.30 8.00 -9.39
N ARG A 69 7.02 6.87 -8.74
CA ARG A 69 5.99 5.97 -9.22
C ARG A 69 4.60 6.59 -9.11
N VAL A 70 4.34 7.29 -7.99
CA VAL A 70 3.08 8.00 -7.83
C VAL A 70 2.91 9.03 -8.94
N SER A 71 3.95 9.80 -9.18
CA SER A 71 3.91 10.83 -10.21
C SER A 71 3.64 10.23 -11.59
N SER A 72 4.30 9.12 -11.89
CA SER A 72 4.12 8.44 -13.16
C SER A 72 2.70 7.94 -13.34
N ILE A 73 2.12 7.36 -12.30
CA ILE A 73 0.76 6.83 -12.37
C ILE A 73 -0.23 7.97 -12.57
N ILE A 74 -0.07 9.05 -11.83
CA ILE A 74 -0.95 10.20 -11.93
C ILE A 74 -0.85 10.84 -13.32
N SER A 75 0.36 10.92 -13.85
CA SER A 75 0.58 11.54 -15.16
C SER A 75 -0.08 10.75 -16.29
N ARG A 76 -0.18 9.43 -16.12
CA ARG A 76 -0.81 8.61 -17.13
C ARG A 76 -2.33 8.67 -17.09
N GLY A 77 -2.85 8.93 -15.91
CA GLY A 77 -4.28 8.97 -15.69
C GLY A 77 -4.85 10.26 -16.15
#